data_83b01022c85b6c3109d5d089ea6b0b84
#
_entry.id   83b01022c85b6c3109d5d089ea6b0b84
#
_cell.length_a   1.000
_cell.length_b   1.000
_cell.length_c   1.000
_cell.angle_alpha   90.00
_cell.angle_beta   90.00
_cell.angle_gamma   90.00
#
_symmetry.space_group_name_H-M   'P 1'
#
loop_
_entity.id
_entity.type
_entity.pdbx_description
1 polymer ?
#
loop_
_entity_poly.entity_id
_entity_poly.type
_entity_poly.pdbx_seq_one_letter_code
_entity_poly.pdbx_strand_id
1 'polypeptide(L)'
;MKKLFPGVILCLALSCICSRAAFSAEEKLIIGLVPEVNRKAQIDRYFPLIKYLEKKVGVKVGMKYLPNYGATYEEMRDGLIEGGFLGSFVYCMTRAHVQAEPIARPVRLDGVSTCTGYTFVRKDSGIKSPRDMKGKTIALVDPLSTSGYLAQRLFFTKHGIDINKDVKIFWVGSHDAAVMAVFNKQADMGGAKNHVFDKLVLENAAVKEALIILDESPAVPDNVLAVSKDLNPKIKEKVKNVFATMASDPVGQGILRKFGARAFIETKDEDYKDLYGMIKKAGIDLMIYSYSKDSVR
;
A
#
# COMPACT_ATOMS: atom_id res chain seq x y z
N MET A 1 38.48 62.63 -61.38
CA MET A 1 37.08 62.29 -61.24
C MET A 1 37.01 60.76 -61.22
N LYS A 2 36.93 60.13 -60.06
CA LYS A 2 36.76 58.69 -59.87
C LYS A 2 35.46 58.47 -59.08
N LYS A 3 34.54 57.80 -59.72
CA LYS A 3 33.23 57.43 -59.09
C LYS A 3 33.37 56.20 -58.22
N LEU A 4 33.06 56.29 -56.93
CA LEU A 4 32.91 55.13 -56.03
C LEU A 4 31.53 54.53 -56.20
N PHE A 5 31.45 53.22 -56.36
CA PHE A 5 30.20 52.40 -56.23
C PHE A 5 30.12 51.89 -54.81
N PRO A 6 28.97 51.95 -54.17
CA PRO A 6 28.77 51.29 -52.88
C PRO A 6 28.36 49.82 -53.10
N GLY A 7 29.15 48.89 -52.54
CA GLY A 7 28.84 47.46 -52.51
C GLY A 7 27.75 47.19 -51.47
N VAL A 8 26.69 46.57 -51.91
CA VAL A 8 25.62 46.03 -51.05
C VAL A 8 26.07 44.67 -50.49
N ILE A 9 26.33 44.65 -49.19
CA ILE A 9 26.59 43.41 -48.48
C ILE A 9 25.25 42.78 -48.11
N LEU A 10 24.88 41.67 -48.78
CA LEU A 10 23.67 40.86 -48.50
C LEU A 10 24.03 39.87 -47.36
N CYS A 11 23.65 40.23 -46.11
CA CYS A 11 23.73 39.30 -44.98
C CYS A 11 22.63 38.24 -45.09
N LEU A 12 23.00 37.02 -45.52
CA LEU A 12 22.19 35.83 -45.42
C LEU A 12 22.14 35.39 -43.95
N ALA A 13 21.05 35.73 -43.24
CA ALA A 13 20.77 35.21 -41.94
C ALA A 13 20.31 33.74 -42.09
N LEU A 14 21.23 32.80 -41.84
CA LEU A 14 20.94 31.37 -41.75
C LEU A 14 20.24 31.11 -40.43
N SER A 15 18.90 31.14 -40.43
CA SER A 15 18.08 30.72 -39.27
C SER A 15 18.21 29.21 -39.12
N CYS A 16 19.15 28.78 -38.26
CA CYS A 16 19.19 27.40 -37.74
C CYS A 16 17.92 27.14 -36.93
N ILE A 17 16.94 26.53 -37.55
CA ILE A 17 15.78 25.92 -36.86
C ILE A 17 16.34 24.67 -36.15
N CYS A 18 16.82 24.82 -34.93
CA CYS A 18 17.05 23.71 -34.02
C CYS A 18 15.69 23.13 -33.65
N SER A 19 15.24 22.17 -34.46
CA SER A 19 14.19 21.26 -34.03
C SER A 19 14.70 20.52 -32.80
N ARG A 20 14.37 21.03 -31.60
CA ARG A 20 14.47 20.23 -30.38
C ARG A 20 13.50 19.07 -30.58
N ALA A 21 14.01 17.94 -31.03
CA ALA A 21 13.36 16.66 -30.82
C ALA A 21 13.18 16.55 -29.30
N ALA A 22 11.99 16.87 -28.82
CA ALA A 22 11.62 16.55 -27.48
C ALA A 22 11.73 15.03 -27.39
N PHE A 23 12.78 14.55 -26.73
CA PHE A 23 12.84 13.16 -26.30
C PHE A 23 11.63 12.98 -25.39
N SER A 24 10.54 12.47 -25.93
CA SER A 24 9.40 12.01 -25.14
C SER A 24 9.97 10.96 -24.20
N ALA A 25 10.11 11.30 -22.94
CA ALA A 25 10.46 10.30 -21.93
C ALA A 25 9.49 9.13 -22.12
N GLU A 26 10.02 7.91 -22.25
CA GLU A 26 9.21 6.71 -22.44
C GLU A 26 8.21 6.64 -21.28
N GLU A 27 6.93 6.73 -21.62
CA GLU A 27 5.86 6.68 -20.62
C GLU A 27 5.93 5.34 -19.87
N LYS A 28 6.09 5.40 -18.56
CA LYS A 28 6.21 4.24 -17.68
C LYS A 28 5.23 4.33 -16.53
N LEU A 29 4.92 3.19 -15.93
CA LEU A 29 4.12 3.07 -14.72
C LEU A 29 4.84 2.13 -13.75
N ILE A 30 5.58 2.67 -12.80
CA ILE A 30 6.23 1.90 -11.75
C ILE A 30 5.29 1.86 -10.54
N ILE A 31 4.92 0.64 -10.13
CA ILE A 31 3.99 0.42 -9.02
C ILE A 31 4.77 -0.05 -7.79
N GLY A 32 4.71 0.74 -6.72
CA GLY A 32 5.27 0.40 -5.41
C GLY A 32 4.44 -0.67 -4.70
N LEU A 33 5.13 -1.61 -4.06
CA LEU A 33 4.52 -2.64 -3.23
C LEU A 33 5.01 -2.47 -1.80
N VAL A 34 4.12 -2.15 -0.87
CA VAL A 34 4.45 -2.15 0.57
C VAL A 34 4.64 -3.59 1.07
N PRO A 35 5.51 -3.85 2.04
CA PRO A 35 5.78 -5.21 2.54
C PRO A 35 4.60 -5.75 3.37
N GLU A 36 3.59 -6.30 2.71
CA GLU A 36 2.38 -6.84 3.35
C GLU A 36 2.61 -8.24 3.94
N VAL A 37 3.31 -9.08 3.17
CA VAL A 37 3.65 -10.46 3.52
C VAL A 37 5.07 -10.77 3.03
N ASN A 38 5.54 -11.99 3.27
CA ASN A 38 6.83 -12.47 2.76
C ASN A 38 7.08 -12.02 1.32
N ARG A 39 8.26 -11.43 1.07
CA ARG A 39 8.63 -10.79 -0.21
C ARG A 39 8.43 -11.70 -1.41
N LYS A 40 8.85 -12.98 -1.31
CA LYS A 40 8.72 -13.92 -2.43
C LYS A 40 7.25 -14.16 -2.75
N ALA A 41 6.43 -14.47 -1.75
CA ALA A 41 4.99 -14.69 -1.94
C ALA A 41 4.30 -13.46 -2.53
N GLN A 42 4.70 -12.27 -2.12
CA GLN A 42 4.16 -11.02 -2.66
C GLN A 42 4.56 -10.80 -4.12
N ILE A 43 5.82 -11.03 -4.48
CA ILE A 43 6.28 -10.93 -5.87
C ILE A 43 5.54 -11.94 -6.75
N ASP A 44 5.44 -13.20 -6.34
CA ASP A 44 4.75 -14.26 -7.08
C ASP A 44 3.27 -13.92 -7.31
N ARG A 45 2.63 -13.22 -6.37
CA ARG A 45 1.25 -12.75 -6.46
C ARG A 45 1.07 -11.58 -7.43
N TYR A 46 1.95 -10.58 -7.38
CA TYR A 46 1.80 -9.33 -8.13
C TYR A 46 2.40 -9.38 -9.53
N PHE A 47 3.47 -10.14 -9.75
CA PHE A 47 4.17 -10.16 -11.03
C PHE A 47 3.27 -10.50 -12.24
N PRO A 48 2.38 -11.52 -12.19
CA PRO A 48 1.47 -11.80 -13.29
C PRO A 48 0.50 -10.64 -13.58
N LEU A 49 0.04 -9.94 -12.53
CA LEU A 49 -0.84 -8.78 -12.65
C LEU A 49 -0.13 -7.61 -13.32
N ILE A 50 1.12 -7.33 -12.93
CA ILE A 50 1.95 -6.27 -13.53
C ILE A 50 2.17 -6.55 -15.02
N LYS A 51 2.49 -7.79 -15.41
CA LYS A 51 2.68 -8.17 -16.82
C LYS A 51 1.39 -8.07 -17.64
N TYR A 52 0.26 -8.38 -17.02
CA TYR A 52 -1.04 -8.20 -17.65
C TYR A 52 -1.36 -6.71 -17.88
N LEU A 53 -1.12 -5.85 -16.89
CA LEU A 53 -1.26 -4.40 -17.01
C LEU A 53 -0.39 -3.85 -18.13
N GLU A 54 0.91 -4.22 -18.16
CA GLU A 54 1.86 -3.79 -19.20
C GLU A 54 1.32 -4.07 -20.60
N LYS A 55 0.86 -5.30 -20.82
CA LYS A 55 0.28 -5.71 -22.12
C LYS A 55 -0.97 -4.94 -22.48
N LYS A 56 -1.87 -4.67 -21.54
CA LYS A 56 -3.19 -4.05 -21.81
C LYS A 56 -3.13 -2.53 -21.86
N VAL A 57 -2.29 -1.90 -21.06
CA VAL A 57 -2.14 -0.44 -21.04
C VAL A 57 -1.27 0.05 -22.20
N GLY A 58 -0.30 -0.76 -22.64
CA GLY A 58 0.57 -0.45 -23.79
C GLY A 58 1.69 0.55 -23.45
N VAL A 59 2.07 0.65 -22.17
CA VAL A 59 3.28 1.35 -21.71
C VAL A 59 4.07 0.39 -20.82
N LYS A 60 5.34 0.68 -20.58
CA LYS A 60 6.17 -0.11 -19.68
C LYS A 60 5.60 -0.07 -18.26
N VAL A 61 5.23 -1.22 -17.69
CA VAL A 61 4.76 -1.33 -16.31
C VAL A 61 5.74 -2.16 -15.51
N GLY A 62 6.26 -1.57 -14.43
CA GLY A 62 7.17 -2.24 -13.51
C GLY A 62 6.60 -2.30 -12.11
N MET A 63 7.24 -3.09 -11.24
CA MET A 63 6.97 -3.08 -9.81
C MET A 63 8.24 -2.82 -9.03
N LYS A 64 8.11 -2.10 -7.92
CA LYS A 64 9.19 -1.82 -6.97
C LYS A 64 8.76 -2.27 -5.58
N TYR A 65 9.50 -3.17 -4.98
CA TYR A 65 9.28 -3.56 -3.59
C TYR A 65 9.84 -2.48 -2.67
N LEU A 66 8.99 -1.86 -1.88
CA LEU A 66 9.36 -0.77 -0.99
C LEU A 66 9.97 -1.29 0.30
N PRO A 67 10.92 -0.57 0.92
CA PRO A 67 11.57 -1.02 2.15
C PRO A 67 10.63 -1.01 3.36
N ASN A 68 9.65 -0.11 3.38
CA ASN A 68 8.65 0.06 4.43
C ASN A 68 7.43 0.81 3.88
N TYR A 69 6.41 0.99 4.70
CA TYR A 69 5.15 1.64 4.32
C TYR A 69 5.33 3.14 4.03
N GLY A 70 6.19 3.82 4.81
CA GLY A 70 6.44 5.25 4.67
C GLY A 70 7.14 5.64 3.37
N ALA A 71 7.94 4.74 2.79
CA ALA A 71 8.60 4.99 1.52
C ALA A 71 7.63 5.30 0.37
N THR A 72 6.35 4.92 0.49
CA THR A 72 5.35 5.09 -0.57
C THR A 72 5.17 6.56 -0.98
N TYR A 73 4.85 7.43 -0.02
CA TYR A 73 4.60 8.83 -0.35
C TYR A 73 5.89 9.58 -0.68
N GLU A 74 7.02 9.21 -0.07
CA GLU A 74 8.34 9.77 -0.39
C GLU A 74 8.71 9.47 -1.84
N GLU A 75 8.65 8.21 -2.25
CA GLU A 75 9.02 7.79 -3.61
C GLU A 75 8.02 8.28 -4.68
N MET A 76 6.73 8.39 -4.33
CA MET A 76 5.74 8.97 -5.24
C MET A 76 5.95 10.47 -5.40
N ARG A 77 6.27 11.21 -4.33
CA ARG A 77 6.64 12.62 -4.38
C ARG A 77 7.87 12.85 -5.25
N ASP A 78 8.86 11.98 -5.11
CA ASP A 78 10.15 12.11 -5.82
C ASP A 78 10.09 11.54 -7.26
N GLY A 79 8.91 11.08 -7.73
CA GLY A 79 8.69 10.55 -9.08
C GLY A 79 9.40 9.22 -9.35
N LEU A 80 9.75 8.47 -8.29
CA LEU A 80 10.39 7.16 -8.39
C LEU A 80 9.39 6.03 -8.60
N ILE A 81 8.13 6.26 -8.24
CA ILE A 81 6.96 5.41 -8.53
C ILE A 81 5.79 6.29 -8.98
N GLU A 82 5.01 5.83 -9.95
CA GLU A 82 3.80 6.51 -10.42
C GLU A 82 2.54 5.99 -9.75
N GLY A 83 2.60 4.88 -9.03
CA GLY A 83 1.49 4.30 -8.28
C GLY A 83 1.95 3.31 -7.22
N GLY A 84 1.00 2.77 -6.46
CA GLY A 84 1.29 1.76 -5.45
C GLY A 84 0.07 0.94 -5.07
N PHE A 85 0.28 -0.34 -4.74
CA PHE A 85 -0.71 -1.12 -4.02
C PHE A 85 -0.53 -0.89 -2.52
N LEU A 86 -1.46 -0.19 -1.92
CA LEU A 86 -1.35 0.43 -0.61
C LEU A 86 -2.40 -0.13 0.34
N GLY A 87 -2.00 -0.37 1.59
CA GLY A 87 -2.97 -0.51 2.67
C GLY A 87 -3.73 0.81 2.87
N SER A 88 -4.94 0.74 3.42
CA SER A 88 -5.85 1.89 3.46
C SER A 88 -5.29 3.09 4.22
N PHE A 89 -4.57 2.88 5.33
CA PHE A 89 -3.95 3.99 6.07
C PHE A 89 -2.79 4.62 5.30
N VAL A 90 -1.96 3.79 4.63
CA VAL A 90 -0.91 4.30 3.72
C VAL A 90 -1.52 5.14 2.61
N TYR A 91 -2.65 4.70 2.05
CA TYR A 91 -3.38 5.48 1.04
C TYR A 91 -3.79 6.85 1.59
N CYS A 92 -4.43 6.92 2.76
CA CYS A 92 -4.82 8.19 3.37
C CYS A 92 -3.62 9.12 3.60
N MET A 93 -2.48 8.58 4.05
CA MET A 93 -1.23 9.33 4.19
C MET A 93 -0.70 9.82 2.85
N THR A 94 -0.61 8.94 1.85
CA THR A 94 -0.11 9.28 0.51
C THR A 94 -1.00 10.32 -0.16
N ARG A 95 -2.33 10.20 0.00
CA ARG A 95 -3.27 11.21 -0.49
C ARG A 95 -3.06 12.57 0.18
N ALA A 96 -2.91 12.61 1.50
CA ALA A 96 -2.70 13.85 2.24
C ALA A 96 -1.42 14.59 1.77
N HIS A 97 -0.34 13.86 1.53
CA HIS A 97 0.97 14.44 1.20
C HIS A 97 1.19 14.71 -0.29
N VAL A 98 0.73 13.83 -1.17
CA VAL A 98 1.01 13.90 -2.62
C VAL A 98 -0.24 13.83 -3.50
N GLN A 99 -1.43 13.90 -2.89
CA GLN A 99 -2.72 13.90 -3.58
C GLN A 99 -2.93 12.66 -4.48
N ALA A 100 -2.43 11.49 -4.03
CA ALA A 100 -2.64 10.24 -4.75
C ALA A 100 -4.14 9.96 -4.96
N GLU A 101 -4.48 9.39 -6.10
CA GLU A 101 -5.86 9.07 -6.48
C GLU A 101 -6.09 7.56 -6.43
N PRO A 102 -7.14 7.07 -5.76
CA PRO A 102 -7.46 5.65 -5.70
C PRO A 102 -8.08 5.23 -7.04
N ILE A 103 -7.69 4.06 -7.53
CA ILE A 103 -8.15 3.55 -8.83
C ILE A 103 -9.08 2.36 -8.65
N ALA A 104 -8.57 1.31 -7.98
CA ALA A 104 -9.31 0.06 -7.85
C ALA A 104 -8.84 -0.71 -6.61
N ARG A 105 -9.75 -1.49 -6.03
CA ARG A 105 -9.44 -2.41 -4.94
C ARG A 105 -9.93 -3.83 -5.25
N PRO A 106 -9.26 -4.87 -4.76
CA PRO A 106 -9.65 -6.24 -5.04
C PRO A 106 -10.94 -6.62 -4.31
N VAL A 107 -11.75 -7.43 -4.98
CA VAL A 107 -12.78 -8.25 -4.36
C VAL A 107 -12.20 -9.65 -4.23
N ARG A 108 -11.98 -10.12 -3.00
CA ARG A 108 -11.43 -11.44 -2.75
C ARG A 108 -12.34 -12.56 -3.27
N LEU A 109 -11.84 -13.79 -3.27
CA LEU A 109 -12.60 -14.97 -3.75
C LEU A 109 -13.91 -15.19 -2.97
N ASP A 110 -13.94 -14.81 -1.67
CA ASP A 110 -15.13 -14.84 -0.82
C ASP A 110 -16.16 -13.74 -1.12
N GLY A 111 -15.82 -12.81 -2.02
CA GLY A 111 -16.70 -11.70 -2.39
C GLY A 111 -16.52 -10.43 -1.57
N VAL A 112 -15.62 -10.41 -0.61
CA VAL A 112 -15.39 -9.26 0.27
C VAL A 112 -14.29 -8.36 -0.28
N SER A 113 -14.47 -7.05 -0.18
CA SER A 113 -13.49 -6.01 -0.61
C SER A 113 -13.03 -5.13 0.55
N THR A 114 -13.23 -5.62 1.77
CA THR A 114 -12.80 -4.97 3.02
C THR A 114 -11.92 -5.92 3.83
N CYS A 115 -11.20 -5.38 4.79
CA CYS A 115 -10.41 -6.14 5.74
C CYS A 115 -10.59 -5.59 7.17
N THR A 116 -10.25 -6.39 8.16
CA THR A 116 -10.22 -6.04 9.58
C THR A 116 -8.82 -6.27 10.14
N GLY A 117 -8.54 -5.71 11.31
CA GLY A 117 -7.34 -5.99 12.08
C GLY A 117 -7.67 -6.88 13.27
N TYR A 118 -6.99 -8.01 13.39
CA TYR A 118 -7.06 -8.86 14.58
C TYR A 118 -6.02 -8.43 15.60
N THR A 119 -6.44 -8.42 16.87
CA THR A 119 -5.53 -8.43 18.02
C THR A 119 -5.56 -9.84 18.60
N PHE A 120 -4.44 -10.52 18.70
CA PHE A 120 -4.36 -11.94 19.06
C PHE A 120 -3.22 -12.22 20.03
N VAL A 121 -3.35 -13.32 20.74
CA VAL A 121 -2.39 -13.83 21.72
C VAL A 121 -2.25 -15.33 21.62
N ARG A 122 -1.27 -15.91 22.33
CA ARG A 122 -1.24 -17.35 22.55
C ARG A 122 -2.25 -17.76 23.61
N LYS A 123 -2.87 -18.93 23.45
CA LYS A 123 -3.77 -19.52 24.46
C LYS A 123 -3.09 -19.72 25.82
N ASP A 124 -1.78 -20.02 25.80
CA ASP A 124 -0.99 -20.26 27.00
C ASP A 124 -0.33 -18.99 27.58
N SER A 125 -0.66 -17.81 27.05
CA SER A 125 -0.05 -16.51 27.45
C SER A 125 -0.51 -16.02 28.83
N GLY A 126 -1.64 -16.50 29.33
CA GLY A 126 -2.29 -15.94 30.53
C GLY A 126 -3.01 -14.60 30.30
N ILE A 127 -2.92 -14.00 29.11
CA ILE A 127 -3.60 -12.75 28.76
C ILE A 127 -5.08 -13.07 28.45
N LYS A 128 -5.99 -12.56 29.28
CA LYS A 128 -7.45 -12.77 29.16
C LYS A 128 -8.21 -11.46 28.95
N SER A 129 -7.58 -10.34 29.24
CA SER A 129 -8.20 -9.02 29.17
C SER A 129 -7.19 -7.95 28.73
N PRO A 130 -7.64 -6.78 28.26
CA PRO A 130 -6.72 -5.67 27.95
C PRO A 130 -5.81 -5.26 29.11
N ARG A 131 -6.25 -5.39 30.35
CA ARG A 131 -5.43 -5.05 31.53
C ARG A 131 -4.18 -5.92 31.65
N ASP A 132 -4.28 -7.20 31.25
CA ASP A 132 -3.15 -8.14 31.29
C ASP A 132 -2.08 -7.83 30.25
N MET A 133 -2.39 -6.94 29.29
CA MET A 133 -1.51 -6.53 28.20
C MET A 133 -0.49 -5.45 28.62
N LYS A 134 -0.73 -4.74 29.73
CA LYS A 134 0.20 -3.72 30.21
C LYS A 134 1.57 -4.31 30.54
N GLY A 135 2.63 -3.64 30.06
CA GLY A 135 4.02 -4.07 30.19
C GLY A 135 4.44 -5.22 29.26
N LYS A 136 3.51 -5.78 28.49
CA LYS A 136 3.76 -6.88 27.55
C LYS A 136 4.31 -6.38 26.21
N THR A 137 4.86 -7.30 25.42
CA THR A 137 5.38 -7.02 24.09
C THR A 137 4.33 -7.33 23.02
N ILE A 138 4.08 -6.36 22.13
CA ILE A 138 3.19 -6.53 20.96
C ILE A 138 3.97 -6.52 19.66
N ALA A 139 3.81 -7.55 18.84
CA ALA A 139 4.30 -7.59 17.47
C ALA A 139 3.35 -6.82 16.54
N LEU A 140 3.83 -5.73 15.96
CA LEU A 140 3.08 -4.88 15.02
C LEU A 140 3.82 -4.76 13.70
N VAL A 141 3.06 -4.51 12.63
CA VAL A 141 3.58 -4.53 11.26
C VAL A 141 4.43 -3.29 10.95
N ASP A 142 3.79 -2.12 11.01
CA ASP A 142 4.39 -0.84 10.61
C ASP A 142 3.51 0.31 11.15
N PRO A 143 4.08 1.46 11.52
CA PRO A 143 3.32 2.62 12.01
C PRO A 143 2.23 3.14 11.07
N LEU A 144 2.28 2.79 9.78
CA LEU A 144 1.26 3.12 8.79
C LEU A 144 0.36 1.93 8.40
N SER A 145 0.47 0.80 9.10
CA SER A 145 -0.42 -0.33 8.85
C SER A 145 -1.80 -0.10 9.47
N THR A 146 -2.85 -0.22 8.67
CA THR A 146 -4.24 -0.12 9.13
C THR A 146 -4.57 -1.22 10.13
N SER A 147 -4.40 -2.46 9.71
CA SER A 147 -4.82 -3.66 10.44
C SER A 147 -3.74 -4.27 11.32
N GLY A 148 -2.50 -3.81 11.18
CA GLY A 148 -1.35 -4.26 11.98
C GLY A 148 -0.77 -3.17 12.90
N TYR A 149 -1.47 -2.04 13.07
CA TYR A 149 -1.12 -0.99 14.04
C TYR A 149 -2.31 -0.09 14.40
N LEU A 150 -2.95 0.60 13.44
CA LEU A 150 -4.02 1.56 13.74
C LEU A 150 -5.19 0.90 14.49
N ALA A 151 -5.57 -0.30 14.07
CA ALA A 151 -6.61 -1.10 14.72
C ALA A 151 -6.26 -1.37 16.19
N GLN A 152 -5.03 -1.82 16.46
CA GLN A 152 -4.56 -2.12 17.82
C GLN A 152 -4.43 -0.84 18.66
N ARG A 153 -3.97 0.27 18.07
CA ARG A 153 -3.92 1.56 18.76
C ARG A 153 -5.32 1.98 19.23
N LEU A 154 -6.34 1.84 18.40
CA LEU A 154 -7.72 2.13 18.76
C LEU A 154 -8.27 1.16 19.82
N PHE A 155 -7.96 -0.13 19.69
CA PHE A 155 -8.31 -1.13 20.70
C PHE A 155 -7.74 -0.74 22.06
N PHE A 156 -6.46 -0.44 22.17
CA PHE A 156 -5.82 -0.02 23.42
C PHE A 156 -6.39 1.29 23.97
N THR A 157 -6.57 2.29 23.10
CA THR A 157 -7.17 3.59 23.51
C THR A 157 -8.56 3.42 24.10
N LYS A 158 -9.41 2.55 23.50
CA LYS A 158 -10.75 2.22 24.01
C LYS A 158 -10.71 1.64 25.42
N HIS A 159 -9.63 0.99 25.79
CA HIS A 159 -9.45 0.35 27.10
C HIS A 159 -8.56 1.17 28.06
N GLY A 160 -8.29 2.44 27.73
CA GLY A 160 -7.48 3.34 28.59
C GLY A 160 -6.01 2.94 28.67
N ILE A 161 -5.48 2.31 27.60
CA ILE A 161 -4.07 1.90 27.49
C ILE A 161 -3.42 2.74 26.39
N ASP A 162 -2.31 3.39 26.71
CA ASP A 162 -1.48 4.08 25.72
C ASP A 162 -0.51 3.07 25.09
N ILE A 163 -0.73 2.74 23.82
CA ILE A 163 0.10 1.76 23.10
C ILE A 163 1.59 2.12 23.06
N ASN A 164 1.93 3.41 23.16
CA ASN A 164 3.32 3.87 23.10
C ASN A 164 4.01 3.91 24.47
N LYS A 165 3.23 3.85 25.58
CA LYS A 165 3.75 3.95 26.95
C LYS A 165 3.54 2.69 27.74
N ASP A 166 2.36 2.06 27.60
CA ASP A 166 1.94 0.97 28.47
C ASP A 166 2.33 -0.42 27.93
N VAL A 167 2.79 -0.52 26.65
CA VAL A 167 3.24 -1.78 26.06
C VAL A 167 4.57 -1.59 25.32
N LYS A 168 5.29 -2.68 25.09
CA LYS A 168 6.53 -2.68 24.29
C LYS A 168 6.22 -3.05 22.89
N ILE A 169 6.46 -2.15 21.92
CA ILE A 169 6.22 -2.44 20.49
C ILE A 169 7.43 -3.13 19.90
N PHE A 170 7.19 -4.25 19.22
CA PHE A 170 8.14 -4.97 18.39
C PHE A 170 7.68 -4.89 16.92
N TRP A 171 8.32 -4.03 16.14
CA TRP A 171 8.02 -3.86 14.73
C TRP A 171 8.59 -5.02 13.91
N VAL A 172 7.74 -5.72 13.15
CA VAL A 172 8.12 -6.94 12.43
C VAL A 172 8.02 -6.81 10.91
N GLY A 173 7.51 -5.69 10.40
CA GLY A 173 7.53 -5.34 8.98
C GLY A 173 6.44 -5.97 8.11
N SER A 174 5.81 -7.09 8.51
CA SER A 174 4.75 -7.73 7.72
C SER A 174 3.73 -8.46 8.59
N HIS A 175 2.54 -8.76 8.03
CA HIS A 175 1.45 -9.38 8.79
C HIS A 175 1.73 -10.84 9.16
N ASP A 176 2.32 -11.60 8.25
CA ASP A 176 2.73 -12.98 8.51
C ASP A 176 3.83 -13.05 9.58
N ALA A 177 4.78 -12.11 9.56
CA ALA A 177 5.80 -12.00 10.60
C ALA A 177 5.19 -11.68 11.97
N ALA A 178 4.14 -10.84 12.07
CA ALA A 178 3.46 -10.55 13.32
C ALA A 178 2.80 -11.80 13.91
N VAL A 179 2.13 -12.60 13.08
CA VAL A 179 1.53 -13.87 13.52
C VAL A 179 2.60 -14.85 14.00
N MET A 180 3.68 -14.99 13.22
CA MET A 180 4.76 -15.93 13.58
C MET A 180 5.57 -15.48 14.79
N ALA A 181 5.75 -14.18 15.02
CA ALA A 181 6.41 -13.67 16.23
C ALA A 181 5.67 -14.08 17.50
N VAL A 182 4.34 -14.00 17.52
CA VAL A 182 3.52 -14.45 18.66
C VAL A 182 3.52 -15.99 18.76
N PHE A 183 3.37 -16.68 17.66
CA PHE A 183 3.44 -18.15 17.63
C PHE A 183 4.74 -18.68 18.21
N ASN A 184 5.87 -18.07 17.83
CA ASN A 184 7.23 -18.44 18.27
C ASN A 184 7.61 -17.84 19.65
N LYS A 185 6.68 -17.22 20.38
CA LYS A 185 6.92 -16.60 21.71
C LYS A 185 7.94 -15.46 21.70
N GLN A 186 8.14 -14.79 20.56
CA GLN A 186 8.99 -13.60 20.44
C GLN A 186 8.24 -12.33 20.87
N ALA A 187 6.92 -12.39 20.89
CA ALA A 187 6.03 -11.37 21.44
C ALA A 187 4.87 -12.04 22.19
N ASP A 188 4.30 -11.35 23.17
CA ASP A 188 3.18 -11.84 23.98
C ASP A 188 1.86 -11.76 23.23
N MET A 189 1.72 -10.76 22.36
CA MET A 189 0.52 -10.47 21.57
C MET A 189 0.90 -9.89 20.21
N GLY A 190 -0.06 -9.82 19.28
CA GLY A 190 0.18 -9.33 17.93
C GLY A 190 -1.02 -8.64 17.31
N GLY A 191 -0.72 -7.87 16.26
CA GLY A 191 -1.70 -7.25 15.37
C GLY A 191 -1.46 -7.62 13.92
N ALA A 192 -2.48 -8.14 13.23
CA ALA A 192 -2.37 -8.50 11.81
C ALA A 192 -3.70 -8.35 11.07
N LYS A 193 -3.62 -8.30 9.74
CA LYS A 193 -4.77 -8.34 8.85
C LYS A 193 -5.46 -9.70 8.94
N ASN A 194 -6.78 -9.69 9.06
CA ASN A 194 -7.60 -10.90 9.25
C ASN A 194 -7.30 -11.99 8.23
N HIS A 195 -7.42 -11.72 6.94
CA HIS A 195 -7.23 -12.77 5.92
C HIS A 195 -5.79 -13.31 5.81
N VAL A 196 -4.77 -12.56 6.28
CA VAL A 196 -3.39 -13.09 6.38
C VAL A 196 -3.28 -14.03 7.57
N PHE A 197 -3.87 -13.67 8.71
CA PHE A 197 -3.95 -14.53 9.89
C PHE A 197 -4.72 -15.82 9.57
N ASP A 198 -5.92 -15.70 8.98
CA ASP A 198 -6.79 -16.83 8.64
C ASP A 198 -6.09 -17.81 7.66
N LYS A 199 -5.38 -17.28 6.68
CA LYS A 199 -4.59 -18.10 5.76
C LYS A 199 -3.53 -18.90 6.49
N LEU A 200 -2.76 -18.29 7.39
CA LEU A 200 -1.73 -18.98 8.17
C LEU A 200 -2.33 -20.08 9.08
N VAL A 201 -3.48 -19.81 9.68
CA VAL A 201 -4.24 -20.78 10.49
C VAL A 201 -4.72 -21.96 9.65
N LEU A 202 -5.13 -21.72 8.40
CA LEU A 202 -5.52 -22.80 7.47
C LEU A 202 -4.34 -23.64 7.00
N GLU A 203 -3.19 -22.99 6.77
CA GLU A 203 -1.97 -23.65 6.28
C GLU A 203 -1.17 -24.34 7.39
N ASN A 204 -1.38 -23.99 8.66
CA ASN A 204 -0.62 -24.51 9.80
C ASN A 204 -1.52 -24.79 11.02
N ALA A 205 -1.85 -26.05 11.23
CA ALA A 205 -2.68 -26.50 12.37
C ALA A 205 -2.10 -26.08 13.73
N ALA A 206 -0.77 -26.07 13.89
CA ALA A 206 -0.15 -25.66 15.14
C ALA A 206 -0.37 -24.17 15.46
N VAL A 207 -0.40 -23.30 14.45
CA VAL A 207 -0.77 -21.88 14.61
C VAL A 207 -2.22 -21.76 15.07
N LYS A 208 -3.12 -22.53 14.45
CA LYS A 208 -4.56 -22.58 14.82
C LYS A 208 -4.77 -23.01 16.27
N GLU A 209 -4.02 -24.01 16.70
CA GLU A 209 -4.13 -24.52 18.07
C GLU A 209 -3.53 -23.57 19.11
N ALA A 210 -2.46 -22.85 18.75
CA ALA A 210 -1.72 -22.02 19.68
C ALA A 210 -2.32 -20.63 19.88
N LEU A 211 -2.94 -20.02 18.87
CA LEU A 211 -3.37 -18.63 18.89
C LEU A 211 -4.88 -18.48 19.08
N ILE A 212 -5.29 -17.37 19.72
CA ILE A 212 -6.68 -16.91 19.82
C ILE A 212 -6.77 -15.43 19.52
N ILE A 213 -7.88 -15.03 18.88
CA ILE A 213 -8.22 -13.64 18.59
C ILE A 213 -8.92 -13.09 19.83
N LEU A 214 -8.48 -11.93 20.32
CA LEU A 214 -9.09 -11.21 21.43
C LEU A 214 -9.97 -10.05 20.98
N ASP A 215 -9.65 -9.44 19.82
CA ASP A 215 -10.41 -8.33 19.27
C ASP A 215 -10.32 -8.32 17.75
N GLU A 216 -11.38 -7.85 17.13
CA GLU A 216 -11.47 -7.59 15.70
C GLU A 216 -11.93 -6.15 15.48
N SER A 217 -11.17 -5.40 14.68
CA SER A 217 -11.51 -4.01 14.38
C SER A 217 -12.72 -3.88 13.45
N PRO A 218 -13.36 -2.70 13.37
CA PRO A 218 -14.26 -2.40 12.27
C PRO A 218 -13.62 -2.66 10.91
N ALA A 219 -14.43 -3.06 9.92
CA ALA A 219 -14.00 -3.29 8.57
C ALA A 219 -13.66 -1.96 7.86
N VAL A 220 -12.60 -1.98 7.07
CA VAL A 220 -12.18 -0.86 6.20
C VAL A 220 -11.96 -1.38 4.80
N PRO A 221 -11.97 -0.51 3.75
CA PRO A 221 -11.60 -0.94 2.40
C PRO A 221 -10.26 -1.68 2.40
N ASP A 222 -10.15 -2.77 1.62
CA ASP A 222 -8.91 -3.52 1.48
C ASP A 222 -7.87 -2.72 0.66
N ASN A 223 -6.69 -3.31 0.41
CA ASN A 223 -5.62 -2.65 -0.33
C ASN A 223 -6.12 -2.02 -1.63
N VAL A 224 -5.61 -0.84 -1.93
CA VAL A 224 -5.97 -0.07 -3.11
C VAL A 224 -4.78 0.08 -4.04
N LEU A 225 -5.01 0.00 -5.35
CA LEU A 225 -4.12 0.64 -6.31
C LEU A 225 -4.43 2.13 -6.31
N ALA A 226 -3.49 2.94 -5.83
CA ALA A 226 -3.54 4.37 -5.96
C ALA A 226 -2.39 4.85 -6.86
N VAL A 227 -2.62 5.94 -7.60
CA VAL A 227 -1.64 6.52 -8.52
C VAL A 227 -1.40 7.99 -8.22
N SER A 228 -0.26 8.50 -8.66
CA SER A 228 0.04 9.93 -8.61
C SER A 228 -1.03 10.73 -9.35
N LYS A 229 -1.38 11.90 -8.81
CA LYS A 229 -2.25 12.87 -9.51
C LYS A 229 -1.68 13.26 -10.87
N ASP A 230 -0.36 13.27 -10.98
CA ASP A 230 0.39 13.72 -12.17
C ASP A 230 0.58 12.60 -13.21
N LEU A 231 0.10 11.38 -12.94
CA LEU A 231 0.10 10.31 -13.94
C LEU A 231 -0.72 10.74 -15.17
N ASN A 232 -0.15 10.52 -16.37
CA ASN A 232 -0.84 10.84 -17.63
C ASN A 232 -2.31 10.35 -17.60
N PRO A 233 -3.30 11.27 -17.82
CA PRO A 233 -4.73 10.92 -17.73
C PRO A 233 -5.15 9.77 -18.64
N LYS A 234 -4.51 9.62 -19.82
CA LYS A 234 -4.78 8.51 -20.73
C LYS A 234 -4.31 7.16 -20.18
N ILE A 235 -3.16 7.15 -19.49
CA ILE A 235 -2.67 5.93 -18.81
C ILE A 235 -3.58 5.60 -17.63
N LYS A 236 -3.95 6.60 -16.83
CA LYS A 236 -4.87 6.44 -15.70
C LYS A 236 -6.18 5.81 -16.13
N GLU A 237 -6.80 6.32 -17.20
CA GLU A 237 -8.04 5.80 -17.73
C GLU A 237 -7.89 4.36 -18.26
N LYS A 238 -6.80 4.06 -19.00
CA LYS A 238 -6.51 2.70 -19.43
C LYS A 238 -6.37 1.73 -18.24
N VAL A 239 -5.68 2.13 -17.18
CA VAL A 239 -5.52 1.32 -15.96
C VAL A 239 -6.88 1.03 -15.33
N LYS A 240 -7.75 2.04 -15.18
CA LYS A 240 -9.13 1.87 -14.69
C LYS A 240 -9.90 0.85 -15.53
N ASN A 241 -9.88 1.02 -16.85
CA ASN A 241 -10.58 0.13 -17.79
C ASN A 241 -10.06 -1.32 -17.72
N VAL A 242 -8.74 -1.51 -17.57
CA VAL A 242 -8.16 -2.85 -17.43
C VAL A 242 -8.69 -3.53 -16.17
N PHE A 243 -8.72 -2.86 -15.02
CA PHE A 243 -9.25 -3.45 -13.79
C PHE A 243 -10.76 -3.69 -13.84
N ALA A 244 -11.53 -2.78 -14.44
CA ALA A 244 -12.97 -2.91 -14.58
C ALA A 244 -13.37 -4.11 -15.47
N THR A 245 -12.56 -4.43 -16.50
CA THR A 245 -12.87 -5.49 -17.47
C THR A 245 -12.12 -6.79 -17.23
N MET A 246 -11.16 -6.82 -16.30
CA MET A 246 -10.27 -7.97 -16.07
C MET A 246 -11.03 -9.27 -15.73
N ALA A 247 -12.14 -9.16 -14.99
CA ALA A 247 -12.97 -10.32 -14.64
C ALA A 247 -13.74 -10.94 -15.84
N SER A 248 -13.89 -10.20 -16.93
CA SER A 248 -14.52 -10.67 -18.18
C SER A 248 -13.50 -11.22 -19.19
N ASP A 249 -12.18 -11.04 -18.94
CA ASP A 249 -11.11 -11.57 -19.79
C ASP A 249 -10.65 -12.95 -19.27
N PRO A 250 -10.69 -14.03 -20.08
CA PRO A 250 -10.24 -15.36 -19.64
C PRO A 250 -8.82 -15.39 -19.07
N VAL A 251 -7.89 -14.63 -19.66
CA VAL A 251 -6.51 -14.48 -19.15
C VAL A 251 -6.53 -13.74 -17.82
N GLY A 252 -7.31 -12.64 -17.74
CA GLY A 252 -7.52 -11.86 -16.54
C GLY A 252 -8.06 -12.68 -15.38
N GLN A 253 -9.06 -13.55 -15.61
CA GLN A 253 -9.61 -14.45 -14.60
C GLN A 253 -8.55 -15.41 -14.02
N GLY A 254 -7.67 -15.95 -14.88
CA GLY A 254 -6.58 -16.81 -14.42
C GLY A 254 -5.60 -16.06 -13.49
N ILE A 255 -5.30 -14.80 -13.82
CA ILE A 255 -4.44 -13.94 -13.02
C ILE A 255 -5.12 -13.54 -11.72
N LEU A 256 -6.40 -13.16 -11.75
CA LEU A 256 -7.20 -12.84 -10.58
C LEU A 256 -7.21 -13.98 -9.56
N ARG A 257 -7.44 -15.22 -10.00
CA ARG A 257 -7.39 -16.39 -9.11
C ARG A 257 -6.03 -16.56 -8.43
N LYS A 258 -4.93 -16.39 -9.17
CA LYS A 258 -3.56 -16.42 -8.60
C LYS A 258 -3.33 -15.26 -7.63
N PHE A 259 -3.90 -14.11 -7.91
CA PHE A 259 -3.86 -12.94 -7.03
C PHE A 259 -4.67 -13.14 -5.74
N GLY A 260 -5.62 -14.05 -5.72
CA GLY A 260 -6.55 -14.28 -4.61
C GLY A 260 -7.79 -13.39 -4.68
N ALA A 261 -8.14 -12.91 -5.87
CA ALA A 261 -9.32 -12.08 -6.12
C ALA A 261 -10.21 -12.70 -7.20
N ARG A 262 -11.48 -12.31 -7.22
CA ARG A 262 -12.41 -12.63 -8.31
C ARG A 262 -12.63 -11.45 -9.25
N ALA A 263 -12.35 -10.23 -8.77
CA ALA A 263 -12.48 -8.99 -9.53
C ALA A 263 -11.69 -7.87 -8.87
N PHE A 264 -11.56 -6.76 -9.56
CA PHE A 264 -11.30 -5.45 -8.96
C PHE A 264 -12.53 -4.57 -9.15
N ILE A 265 -12.82 -3.72 -8.19
CA ILE A 265 -13.87 -2.70 -8.25
C ILE A 265 -13.25 -1.32 -8.19
N GLU A 266 -13.87 -0.38 -8.88
CA GLU A 266 -13.51 1.04 -8.73
C GLU A 266 -13.65 1.46 -7.27
N THR A 267 -12.78 2.35 -6.81
CA THR A 267 -12.82 2.88 -5.45
C THR A 267 -12.52 4.37 -5.48
N LYS A 268 -13.18 5.10 -4.59
CA LYS A 268 -13.12 6.56 -4.46
C LYS A 268 -12.65 6.93 -3.07
N ASP A 269 -12.21 8.17 -2.88
CA ASP A 269 -11.75 8.65 -1.57
C ASP A 269 -12.87 8.60 -0.51
N GLU A 270 -14.13 8.82 -0.93
CA GLU A 270 -15.30 8.75 -0.07
C GLU A 270 -15.50 7.37 0.58
N ASP A 271 -15.03 6.30 -0.06
CA ASP A 271 -15.10 4.93 0.48
C ASP A 271 -14.26 4.79 1.76
N TYR A 272 -13.28 5.69 1.98
CA TYR A 272 -12.37 5.69 3.14
C TYR A 272 -12.84 6.61 4.28
N LYS A 273 -14.06 7.16 4.20
CA LYS A 273 -14.61 8.09 5.20
C LYS A 273 -14.54 7.54 6.64
N ASP A 274 -14.90 6.28 6.82
CA ASP A 274 -14.87 5.65 8.14
C ASP A 274 -13.44 5.48 8.66
N LEU A 275 -12.50 5.19 7.77
CA LEU A 275 -11.08 5.12 8.12
C LEU A 275 -10.52 6.49 8.51
N TYR A 276 -10.87 7.57 7.81
CA TYR A 276 -10.51 8.93 8.24
C TYR A 276 -11.05 9.22 9.65
N GLY A 277 -12.27 8.75 9.96
CA GLY A 277 -12.85 8.81 11.31
C GLY A 277 -12.04 8.01 12.34
N MET A 278 -11.56 6.83 11.98
CA MET A 278 -10.68 6.00 12.83
C MET A 278 -9.33 6.69 13.09
N ILE A 279 -8.70 7.25 12.07
CA ILE A 279 -7.43 7.99 12.14
C ILE A 279 -7.56 9.17 13.10
N LYS A 280 -8.64 9.95 12.96
CA LYS A 280 -8.94 11.08 13.86
C LYS A 280 -9.16 10.61 15.32
N LYS A 281 -9.91 9.52 15.53
CA LYS A 281 -10.13 8.94 16.87
C LYS A 281 -8.84 8.43 17.50
N ALA A 282 -7.88 7.98 16.70
CA ALA A 282 -6.55 7.60 17.18
C ALA A 282 -5.65 8.81 17.51
N GLY A 283 -6.15 10.05 17.37
CA GLY A 283 -5.38 11.28 17.62
C GLY A 283 -4.28 11.51 16.59
N ILE A 284 -4.46 11.02 15.37
CA ILE A 284 -3.48 11.16 14.27
C ILE A 284 -3.93 12.29 13.34
N ASP A 285 -3.06 13.27 13.16
CA ASP A 285 -3.16 14.27 12.10
C ASP A 285 -2.27 13.84 10.93
N LEU A 286 -2.88 13.55 9.79
CA LEU A 286 -2.19 13.04 8.61
C LEU A 286 -1.09 13.99 8.08
N MET A 287 -1.25 15.31 8.28
CA MET A 287 -0.29 16.31 7.77
C MET A 287 0.99 16.42 8.60
N ILE A 288 0.90 16.11 9.89
CA ILE A 288 2.03 16.24 10.83
C ILE A 288 2.48 14.89 11.40
N TYR A 289 1.79 13.79 11.05
CA TYR A 289 2.17 12.46 11.51
C TYR A 289 3.54 12.07 10.97
N SER A 290 4.52 12.08 11.85
CA SER A 290 5.89 11.73 11.50
C SER A 290 6.03 10.20 11.43
N TYR A 291 6.31 9.70 10.24
CA TYR A 291 6.78 8.33 10.08
C TYR A 291 8.25 8.27 10.50
N SER A 292 8.54 7.59 11.60
CA SER A 292 9.92 7.37 12.03
C SER A 292 10.49 6.10 11.37
N LYS A 293 11.50 6.26 10.51
CA LYS A 293 12.24 5.12 9.91
C LYS A 293 12.91 4.24 10.98
N ASP A 294 13.18 4.80 12.14
CA ASP A 294 13.80 4.08 13.28
C ASP A 294 12.81 3.17 14.02
N SER A 295 11.52 3.36 13.80
CA SER A 295 10.47 2.51 14.38
C SER A 295 10.38 1.12 13.75
N VAL A 296 11.07 0.85 12.63
CA VAL A 296 10.92 -0.39 11.83
C VAL A 296 12.29 -1.03 11.53
N ARG A 297 13.26 -0.88 12.43
CA ARG A 297 14.55 -1.58 12.35
C ARG A 297 14.57 -2.86 13.16
#